data_4287faa8bb7093f503f3f0ce3f2adc06
#
_entry.id   4287faa8bb7093f503f3f0ce3f2adc06
#
_cell.length_a   1.000
_cell.length_b   1.000
_cell.length_c   1.000
_cell.angle_alpha   90.00
_cell.angle_beta   90.00
_cell.angle_gamma   90.00
#
_symmetry.space_group_name_H-M   'P 1'
#
loop_
_entity.id
_entity.type
_entity.pdbx_description
1 polymer ?
#
loop_
_entity_poly.entity_id
_entity_poly.type
_entity_poly.pdbx_seq_one_letter_code
_entity_poly.pdbx_strand_id
1 'polypeptide(L)'
;MKRYTSSLMALCLMFALVLPVEAKEAESFRDVPADFWAYEQINRCVQDGIVSGYSDGTFKPGNPVSYGAFSIMLARAFYSDELAGYSDQGTATGETIMNKHGILSGTSRSSASIGASLPREDMAQVMYNILVDKGAKIPSDTEYLQSMGSMSDFYSISAGCRRAVMVCYTTGLLGGQSDGSFGPKNPMNRAQGCVVINRLRDYMGNSGTTTPVEPPVDPVDPSEPTTPTVTELPAFKLEAGENVQQMMNRLNAATPAYTAGYLSNGKPIMEANIQEILNSARESMPEGIRWDTDSFYNYNSPKLFSGPACSSFACGLSDYIFGEDAPVTKHQNFDQLKVGDVVWMKNST
;
A
#
# COMPACT_ATOMS: atom_id res chain seq x y z
N MET A 1 -18.31 89.20 -27.77
CA MET A 1 -17.90 88.04 -28.60
C MET A 1 -17.03 87.13 -27.75
N LYS A 2 -17.62 86.06 -27.21
CA LYS A 2 -16.90 85.04 -26.42
C LYS A 2 -16.78 83.75 -27.29
N ARG A 3 -15.53 83.40 -27.56
CA ARG A 3 -15.19 82.14 -28.29
C ARG A 3 -15.17 80.94 -27.30
N TYR A 4 -16.01 79.94 -27.53
CA TYR A 4 -15.98 78.72 -26.82
C TYR A 4 -15.12 77.76 -27.59
N THR A 5 -14.00 77.30 -27.02
CA THR A 5 -13.17 76.21 -27.53
C THR A 5 -13.69 74.94 -26.94
N SER A 6 -14.25 74.07 -27.80
CA SER A 6 -14.63 72.72 -27.44
C SER A 6 -13.38 71.83 -27.30
N SER A 7 -13.16 71.36 -26.07
CA SER A 7 -12.15 70.39 -25.79
C SER A 7 -12.75 68.95 -26.03
N LEU A 8 -12.33 68.34 -27.15
CA LEU A 8 -12.71 66.96 -27.45
C LEU A 8 -11.84 66.01 -26.64
N MET A 9 -12.40 65.41 -25.63
CA MET A 9 -11.76 64.42 -24.77
C MET A 9 -11.83 63.08 -25.47
N ALA A 10 -10.71 62.70 -26.10
CA ALA A 10 -10.57 61.38 -26.72
C ALA A 10 -10.43 60.29 -25.62
N LEU A 11 -11.50 59.52 -25.44
CA LEU A 11 -11.52 58.37 -24.58
C LEU A 11 -10.85 57.20 -25.31
N CYS A 12 -9.55 56.95 -25.10
CA CYS A 12 -8.87 55.75 -25.55
C CYS A 12 -9.37 54.54 -24.75
N LEU A 13 -10.31 53.78 -25.32
CA LEU A 13 -10.64 52.45 -24.88
C LEU A 13 -9.41 51.54 -25.22
N MET A 14 -8.58 51.25 -24.26
CA MET A 14 -7.63 50.15 -24.35
C MET A 14 -8.42 48.85 -24.26
N PHE A 15 -8.74 48.28 -25.40
CA PHE A 15 -9.12 46.89 -25.52
C PHE A 15 -7.85 46.09 -25.23
N ALA A 16 -7.71 45.63 -23.97
CA ALA A 16 -6.74 44.59 -23.68
C ALA A 16 -7.16 43.33 -24.48
N LEU A 17 -6.43 43.08 -25.54
CA LEU A 17 -6.53 41.80 -26.27
C LEU A 17 -6.01 40.75 -25.29
N VAL A 18 -6.93 40.14 -24.57
CA VAL A 18 -6.64 38.86 -23.87
C VAL A 18 -6.50 37.85 -24.98
N LEU A 19 -5.26 37.65 -25.44
CA LEU A 19 -4.93 36.51 -26.27
C LEU A 19 -5.30 35.27 -25.47
N PRO A 20 -6.07 34.33 -26.01
CA PRO A 20 -6.25 33.05 -25.37
C PRO A 20 -4.84 32.48 -25.13
N VAL A 21 -4.49 32.25 -23.86
CA VAL A 21 -3.37 31.38 -23.54
C VAL A 21 -3.75 30.05 -24.19
N GLU A 22 -3.12 29.75 -25.32
CA GLU A 22 -3.23 28.40 -25.88
C GLU A 22 -2.81 27.45 -24.77
N ALA A 23 -3.79 26.72 -24.24
CA ALA A 23 -3.51 25.63 -23.35
C ALA A 23 -2.55 24.72 -24.12
N LYS A 24 -1.31 24.60 -23.65
CA LYS A 24 -0.34 23.69 -24.22
C LYS A 24 -1.03 22.32 -24.30
N GLU A 25 -1.33 21.86 -25.52
CA GLU A 25 -1.93 20.53 -25.70
C GLU A 25 -1.06 19.55 -24.92
N ALA A 26 -1.70 18.68 -24.14
CA ALA A 26 -0.97 17.67 -23.38
C ALA A 26 -0.10 16.89 -24.35
N GLU A 27 1.21 16.89 -24.16
CA GLU A 27 2.13 16.14 -25.01
C GLU A 27 1.69 14.68 -24.95
N SER A 28 1.23 14.15 -26.09
CA SER A 28 0.84 12.75 -26.17
C SER A 28 2.11 11.91 -26.19
N PHE A 29 2.39 11.21 -25.11
CA PHE A 29 3.50 10.27 -25.05
C PHE A 29 3.12 8.98 -25.79
N ARG A 30 4.05 8.45 -26.60
CA ARG A 30 3.81 7.23 -27.42
C ARG A 30 3.48 5.99 -26.57
N ASP A 31 3.92 5.97 -25.33
CA ASP A 31 3.77 4.88 -24.35
C ASP A 31 2.71 5.17 -23.27
N VAL A 32 1.91 6.24 -23.45
CA VAL A 32 0.78 6.58 -22.57
C VAL A 32 -0.44 6.86 -23.45
N PRO A 33 -1.07 5.83 -24.01
CA PRO A 33 -2.29 5.99 -24.80
C PRO A 33 -3.46 6.47 -23.94
N ALA A 34 -4.52 6.99 -24.56
CA ALA A 34 -5.64 7.62 -23.86
C ALA A 34 -6.40 6.68 -22.93
N ASP A 35 -6.34 5.38 -23.16
CA ASP A 35 -6.90 4.32 -22.31
C ASP A 35 -5.93 3.82 -21.22
N PHE A 36 -4.73 4.40 -21.13
CA PHE A 36 -3.80 4.06 -20.07
C PHE A 36 -4.35 4.51 -18.72
N TRP A 37 -4.35 3.63 -17.73
CA TRP A 37 -4.98 3.82 -16.43
C TRP A 37 -4.60 5.12 -15.68
N ALA A 38 -3.41 5.66 -15.92
CA ALA A 38 -2.93 6.89 -15.30
C ALA A 38 -2.84 8.06 -16.30
N TYR A 39 -3.45 7.95 -17.50
CA TYR A 39 -3.35 8.95 -18.55
C TYR A 39 -3.68 10.36 -18.07
N GLU A 40 -4.84 10.55 -17.44
CA GLU A 40 -5.26 11.86 -16.95
C GLU A 40 -4.35 12.41 -15.84
N GLN A 41 -3.89 11.52 -14.96
CA GLN A 41 -3.02 11.90 -13.84
C GLN A 41 -1.63 12.32 -14.32
N ILE A 42 -1.09 11.63 -15.32
CA ILE A 42 0.17 12.01 -15.96
C ILE A 42 0.01 13.36 -16.67
N ASN A 43 -1.05 13.53 -17.48
CA ASN A 43 -1.29 14.77 -18.20
C ASN A 43 -1.45 15.97 -17.27
N ARG A 44 -2.17 15.80 -16.15
CA ARG A 44 -2.29 16.85 -15.15
C ARG A 44 -0.92 17.25 -14.58
N CYS A 45 -0.07 16.29 -14.25
CA CYS A 45 1.28 16.57 -13.77
C CYS A 45 2.17 17.22 -14.85
N VAL A 46 1.99 16.90 -16.13
CA VAL A 46 2.70 17.53 -17.25
C VAL A 46 2.24 18.98 -17.46
N GLN A 47 0.93 19.22 -17.50
CA GLN A 47 0.35 20.57 -17.61
C GLN A 47 0.79 21.49 -16.50
N ASP A 48 0.86 20.97 -15.27
CA ASP A 48 1.30 21.72 -14.09
C ASP A 48 2.84 21.83 -13.97
N GLY A 49 3.58 21.31 -14.94
CA GLY A 49 5.06 21.36 -14.97
C GLY A 49 5.74 20.51 -13.90
N ILE A 50 5.02 19.60 -13.24
CA ILE A 50 5.55 18.72 -12.19
C ILE A 50 6.47 17.66 -12.80
N VAL A 51 6.11 17.10 -13.94
CA VAL A 51 6.87 16.11 -14.70
C VAL A 51 7.00 16.49 -16.17
N SER A 52 7.98 15.89 -16.85
CA SER A 52 8.12 15.95 -18.29
C SER A 52 8.41 14.57 -18.87
N GLY A 53 8.18 14.40 -20.16
CA GLY A 53 8.61 13.22 -20.90
C GLY A 53 10.11 13.21 -21.19
N TYR A 54 10.56 12.16 -21.84
CA TYR A 54 11.92 12.01 -22.35
C TYR A 54 12.03 12.57 -23.77
N SER A 55 13.26 12.87 -24.20
CA SER A 55 13.55 13.40 -25.53
C SER A 55 13.18 12.44 -26.67
N ASP A 56 12.99 11.15 -26.36
CA ASP A 56 12.52 10.14 -27.31
C ASP A 56 10.99 10.12 -27.50
N GLY A 57 10.25 11.05 -26.88
CA GLY A 57 8.79 11.16 -26.97
C GLY A 57 8.05 10.14 -26.10
N THR A 58 8.73 9.53 -25.11
CA THR A 58 8.12 8.62 -24.15
C THR A 58 8.00 9.25 -22.76
N PHE A 59 7.12 8.71 -21.92
CA PHE A 59 7.01 9.03 -20.50
C PHE A 59 7.67 7.98 -19.59
N LYS A 60 7.72 6.74 -20.03
CA LYS A 60 8.18 5.56 -19.32
C LYS A 60 7.42 5.35 -17.98
N PRO A 61 6.10 5.18 -18.05
CA PRO A 61 5.23 5.14 -16.85
C PRO A 61 5.58 4.01 -15.89
N GLY A 62 6.02 2.85 -16.37
CA GLY A 62 6.40 1.69 -15.59
C GLY A 62 7.80 1.77 -14.96
N ASN A 63 8.64 2.76 -15.33
CA ASN A 63 9.97 2.85 -14.76
C ASN A 63 9.91 3.22 -13.28
N PRO A 64 10.74 2.58 -12.41
CA PRO A 64 10.84 2.96 -11.02
C PRO A 64 11.16 4.45 -10.85
N VAL A 65 10.48 5.10 -9.91
CA VAL A 65 10.79 6.48 -9.51
C VAL A 65 11.87 6.43 -8.42
N SER A 66 12.92 7.25 -8.56
CA SER A 66 13.95 7.37 -7.53
C SER A 66 13.59 8.40 -6.47
N TYR A 67 14.29 8.37 -5.31
CA TYR A 67 14.14 9.40 -4.27
C TYR A 67 14.35 10.81 -4.85
N GLY A 68 15.40 11.01 -5.64
CA GLY A 68 15.66 12.32 -6.25
C GLY A 68 14.59 12.73 -7.25
N ALA A 69 14.14 11.82 -8.10
CA ALA A 69 13.08 12.10 -9.07
C ALA A 69 11.76 12.45 -8.35
N PHE A 70 11.41 11.73 -7.29
CA PHE A 70 10.22 12.03 -6.53
C PHE A 70 10.37 13.34 -5.73
N SER A 71 11.54 13.61 -5.17
CA SER A 71 11.83 14.86 -4.46
C SER A 71 11.63 16.09 -5.34
N ILE A 72 12.13 16.09 -6.58
CA ILE A 72 11.91 17.24 -7.49
C ILE A 72 10.46 17.35 -7.96
N MET A 73 9.74 16.23 -8.16
CA MET A 73 8.30 16.27 -8.43
C MET A 73 7.54 16.94 -7.28
N LEU A 74 7.86 16.59 -6.04
CA LEU A 74 7.25 17.19 -4.85
C LEU A 74 7.62 18.67 -4.68
N ALA A 75 8.88 19.02 -4.96
CA ALA A 75 9.31 20.43 -4.90
C ALA A 75 8.53 21.30 -5.89
N ARG A 76 8.32 20.79 -7.10
CA ARG A 76 7.49 21.49 -8.11
C ARG A 76 6.03 21.57 -7.72
N ALA A 77 5.49 20.53 -7.10
CA ALA A 77 4.07 20.46 -6.72
C ALA A 77 3.71 21.31 -5.48
N PHE A 78 4.62 21.41 -4.49
CA PHE A 78 4.29 21.94 -3.15
C PHE A 78 5.23 23.04 -2.65
N TYR A 79 6.37 23.24 -3.32
CA TYR A 79 7.42 24.21 -2.91
C TYR A 79 7.95 24.99 -4.11
N SER A 80 7.08 25.29 -5.10
CA SER A 80 7.42 25.96 -6.35
C SER A 80 8.10 27.31 -6.14
N ASP A 81 7.63 28.12 -5.19
CA ASP A 81 8.18 29.42 -4.89
C ASP A 81 9.61 29.34 -4.33
N GLU A 82 9.86 28.34 -3.48
CA GLU A 82 11.20 28.08 -2.97
C GLU A 82 12.11 27.55 -4.06
N LEU A 83 11.61 26.59 -4.88
CA LEU A 83 12.36 26.03 -5.99
C LEU A 83 12.77 27.11 -7.01
N ALA A 84 11.94 28.10 -7.26
CA ALA A 84 12.23 29.21 -8.17
C ALA A 84 13.46 30.06 -7.72
N GLY A 85 13.84 29.99 -6.44
CA GLY A 85 15.04 30.66 -5.91
C GLY A 85 16.35 29.94 -6.23
N TYR A 86 16.30 28.71 -6.77
CA TYR A 86 17.51 27.95 -7.13
C TYR A 86 17.80 28.07 -8.63
N SER A 87 19.10 28.20 -8.96
CA SER A 87 19.56 28.25 -10.34
C SER A 87 19.49 26.91 -11.05
N ASP A 88 19.67 25.81 -10.31
CA ASP A 88 19.48 24.43 -10.77
C ASP A 88 18.20 23.87 -10.13
N GLN A 89 17.31 23.32 -10.96
CA GLN A 89 16.04 22.72 -10.54
C GLN A 89 16.02 21.20 -10.80
N GLY A 90 17.17 20.57 -10.58
CA GLY A 90 17.35 19.12 -10.71
C GLY A 90 16.99 18.35 -9.45
N THR A 91 17.26 17.04 -9.49
CA THR A 91 16.93 16.10 -8.40
C THR A 91 17.63 16.42 -7.09
N ALA A 92 18.88 16.92 -7.16
CA ALA A 92 19.64 17.30 -5.96
C ALA A 92 19.02 18.51 -5.25
N THR A 93 18.53 19.50 -6.00
CA THR A 93 17.81 20.65 -5.45
C THR A 93 16.48 20.23 -4.85
N GLY A 94 15.73 19.36 -5.53
CA GLY A 94 14.52 18.79 -4.96
C GLY A 94 14.79 18.09 -3.61
N GLU A 95 15.84 17.29 -3.52
CA GLU A 95 16.22 16.65 -2.26
C GLU A 95 16.63 17.66 -1.18
N THR A 96 17.34 18.70 -1.55
CA THR A 96 17.74 19.78 -0.62
C THR A 96 16.51 20.43 0.01
N ILE A 97 15.50 20.75 -0.79
CA ILE A 97 14.24 21.32 -0.30
C ILE A 97 13.52 20.31 0.59
N MET A 98 13.40 19.05 0.17
CA MET A 98 12.73 18.01 0.96
C MET A 98 13.42 17.80 2.32
N ASN A 99 14.75 17.81 2.38
CA ASN A 99 15.50 17.68 3.63
C ASN A 99 15.30 18.91 4.55
N LYS A 100 15.30 20.12 3.98
CA LYS A 100 15.06 21.36 4.73
C LYS A 100 13.71 21.33 5.47
N HIS A 101 12.69 20.78 4.85
CA HIS A 101 11.35 20.63 5.41
C HIS A 101 11.14 19.32 6.18
N GLY A 102 12.19 18.48 6.33
CA GLY A 102 12.09 17.21 7.04
C GLY A 102 11.25 16.15 6.33
N ILE A 103 10.98 16.34 5.03
CA ILE A 103 10.07 15.48 4.26
C ILE A 103 10.63 14.07 4.07
N LEU A 104 11.95 13.91 4.01
CA LEU A 104 12.61 12.60 3.89
C LEU A 104 12.87 11.92 5.26
N SER A 105 12.48 12.55 6.36
CA SER A 105 12.67 11.96 7.70
C SER A 105 11.86 10.68 7.88
N GLY A 106 12.45 9.67 8.51
CA GLY A 106 11.80 8.37 8.76
C GLY A 106 11.77 7.42 7.56
N THR A 107 12.30 7.83 6.41
CA THR A 107 12.47 6.95 5.23
C THR A 107 13.82 6.23 5.25
N SER A 108 13.99 5.23 4.39
CA SER A 108 15.27 4.54 4.18
C SER A 108 16.29 5.39 3.38
N ARG A 109 15.97 6.65 3.04
CA ARG A 109 16.84 7.54 2.25
C ARG A 109 18.20 7.78 2.91
N SER A 110 18.27 7.78 4.22
CA SER A 110 19.54 7.96 4.95
C SER A 110 20.60 6.90 4.64
N SER A 111 20.18 5.71 4.22
CA SER A 111 21.05 4.59 3.85
C SER A 111 21.07 4.29 2.34
N ALA A 112 20.20 4.95 1.56
CA ALA A 112 20.06 4.74 0.12
C ALA A 112 20.66 5.91 -0.68
N SER A 113 21.08 5.66 -1.93
CA SER A 113 21.49 6.73 -2.84
C SER A 113 20.29 7.55 -3.34
N ILE A 114 20.53 8.78 -3.80
CA ILE A 114 19.49 9.64 -4.41
C ILE A 114 18.85 9.00 -5.65
N GLY A 115 19.60 8.16 -6.36
CA GLY A 115 19.14 7.42 -7.54
C GLY A 115 18.47 6.10 -7.22
N ALA A 116 18.44 5.66 -5.95
CA ALA A 116 17.78 4.43 -5.56
C ALA A 116 16.25 4.54 -5.77
N SER A 117 15.63 3.42 -6.14
CA SER A 117 14.16 3.33 -6.28
C SER A 117 13.48 3.60 -4.94
N LEU A 118 12.39 4.36 -4.97
CA LEU A 118 11.61 4.71 -3.81
C LEU A 118 10.65 3.56 -3.46
N PRO A 119 10.78 2.92 -2.28
CA PRO A 119 9.83 1.92 -1.82
C PRO A 119 8.47 2.55 -1.50
N ARG A 120 7.42 1.75 -1.60
CA ARG A 120 6.03 2.20 -1.38
C ARG A 120 5.79 2.69 0.05
N GLU A 121 6.41 2.07 1.06
CA GLU A 121 6.33 2.54 2.45
C GLU A 121 7.01 3.90 2.65
N ASP A 122 8.13 4.14 1.96
CA ASP A 122 8.82 5.42 2.04
C ASP A 122 8.05 6.51 1.29
N MET A 123 7.37 6.18 0.19
CA MET A 123 6.45 7.11 -0.46
C MET A 123 5.32 7.53 0.50
N ALA A 124 4.73 6.58 1.23
CA ALA A 124 3.74 6.88 2.26
C ALA A 124 4.31 7.79 3.34
N GLN A 125 5.54 7.52 3.82
CA GLN A 125 6.20 8.36 4.82
C GLN A 125 6.42 9.78 4.33
N VAL A 126 6.87 9.95 3.11
CA VAL A 126 7.06 11.26 2.47
C VAL A 126 5.75 12.03 2.36
N MET A 127 4.68 11.37 1.91
CA MET A 127 3.36 11.99 1.80
C MET A 127 2.81 12.42 3.17
N TYR A 128 2.95 11.56 4.19
CA TYR A 128 2.58 11.89 5.57
C TYR A 128 3.35 13.12 6.07
N ASN A 129 4.66 13.18 5.82
CA ASN A 129 5.47 14.31 6.23
C ASN A 129 5.05 15.62 5.55
N ILE A 130 4.63 15.56 4.26
CA ILE A 130 4.05 16.74 3.57
C ILE A 130 2.75 17.17 4.22
N LEU A 131 1.85 16.23 4.57
CA LEU A 131 0.62 16.59 5.29
C LEU A 131 0.92 17.32 6.60
N VAL A 132 1.92 16.87 7.35
CA VAL A 132 2.37 17.50 8.59
C VAL A 132 2.96 18.90 8.32
N ASP A 133 3.88 19.05 7.36
CA ASP A 133 4.53 20.30 7.01
C ASP A 133 3.52 21.37 6.54
N LYS A 134 2.52 20.94 5.78
CA LYS A 134 1.45 21.82 5.28
C LYS A 134 0.29 22.05 6.25
N GLY A 135 0.34 21.44 7.44
CA GLY A 135 -0.73 21.57 8.45
C GLY A 135 -2.07 20.99 7.99
N ALA A 136 -2.05 19.99 7.10
CA ALA A 136 -3.25 19.35 6.60
C ALA A 136 -3.88 18.48 7.70
N LYS A 137 -5.19 18.21 7.57
CA LYS A 137 -5.89 17.32 8.50
C LYS A 137 -5.33 15.89 8.38
N ILE A 138 -4.98 15.30 9.50
CA ILE A 138 -4.53 13.91 9.61
C ILE A 138 -5.56 13.14 10.42
N PRO A 139 -5.98 11.94 9.98
CA PRO A 139 -6.86 11.08 10.75
C PRO A 139 -6.33 10.82 12.16
N SER A 140 -7.23 10.73 13.13
CA SER A 140 -6.89 10.36 14.51
C SER A 140 -6.38 8.92 14.58
N ASP A 141 -5.66 8.60 15.66
CA ASP A 141 -5.13 7.25 15.88
C ASP A 141 -6.24 6.19 15.89
N THR A 142 -7.44 6.54 16.37
CA THR A 142 -8.61 5.65 16.36
C THR A 142 -9.09 5.34 14.95
N GLU A 143 -9.14 6.35 14.07
CA GLU A 143 -9.60 6.18 12.68
C GLU A 143 -8.67 5.29 11.87
N TYR A 144 -7.34 5.47 12.00
CA TYR A 144 -6.43 4.62 11.23
C TYR A 144 -6.27 3.21 11.82
N LEU A 145 -6.39 3.04 13.14
CA LEU A 145 -6.32 1.71 13.77
C LEU A 145 -7.45 0.78 13.31
N GLN A 146 -8.62 1.33 13.01
CA GLN A 146 -9.73 0.55 12.43
C GLN A 146 -9.38 -0.05 11.06
N SER A 147 -8.49 0.59 10.32
CA SER A 147 -8.05 0.12 8.99
C SER A 147 -6.86 -0.87 9.05
N MET A 148 -6.27 -1.12 10.22
CA MET A 148 -5.11 -2.03 10.34
C MET A 148 -5.40 -3.45 9.86
N GLY A 149 -6.62 -3.95 10.10
CA GLY A 149 -7.05 -5.28 9.68
C GLY A 149 -7.25 -5.42 8.16
N SER A 150 -7.13 -4.33 7.39
CA SER A 150 -7.37 -4.34 5.95
C SER A 150 -6.14 -4.66 5.10
N MET A 151 -4.97 -4.84 5.72
CA MET A 151 -3.71 -5.12 5.01
C MET A 151 -3.14 -6.46 5.43
N SER A 152 -3.04 -7.41 4.49
CA SER A 152 -2.50 -8.75 4.75
C SER A 152 -1.02 -8.74 5.17
N ASP A 153 -0.25 -7.76 4.70
CA ASP A 153 1.20 -7.63 4.93
C ASP A 153 1.58 -6.47 5.87
N PHE A 154 0.63 -5.99 6.70
CA PHE A 154 0.85 -4.86 7.62
C PHE A 154 2.15 -4.98 8.43
N TYR A 155 2.47 -6.17 8.91
CA TYR A 155 3.68 -6.39 9.73
C TYR A 155 4.98 -6.37 8.94
N SER A 156 4.91 -6.48 7.60
CA SER A 156 6.07 -6.30 6.70
C SER A 156 6.44 -4.83 6.52
N ILE A 157 5.55 -3.91 6.91
CA ILE A 157 5.81 -2.48 6.92
C ILE A 157 6.83 -2.18 8.03
N SER A 158 7.87 -1.43 7.70
CA SER A 158 8.85 -0.94 8.69
C SER A 158 8.14 -0.20 9.81
N ALA A 159 8.48 -0.50 11.08
CA ALA A 159 7.77 0.03 12.24
C ALA A 159 7.63 1.57 12.21
N GLY A 160 8.68 2.27 11.76
CA GLY A 160 8.66 3.73 11.62
C GLY A 160 7.69 4.25 10.57
N CYS A 161 7.36 3.45 9.54
CA CYS A 161 6.48 3.85 8.44
C CYS A 161 5.00 3.45 8.67
N ARG A 162 4.70 2.60 9.65
CA ARG A 162 3.33 2.06 9.84
C ARG A 162 2.29 3.15 9.97
N ARG A 163 2.55 4.18 10.80
CA ARG A 163 1.63 5.31 10.96
C ARG A 163 1.38 6.02 9.62
N ALA A 164 2.42 6.33 8.90
CA ALA A 164 2.33 7.02 7.61
C ALA A 164 1.55 6.19 6.58
N VAL A 165 1.85 4.89 6.49
CA VAL A 165 1.12 3.96 5.60
C VAL A 165 -0.36 3.94 5.97
N MET A 166 -0.70 3.81 7.25
CA MET A 166 -2.10 3.77 7.70
C MET A 166 -2.84 5.07 7.41
N VAL A 167 -2.20 6.22 7.65
CA VAL A 167 -2.78 7.52 7.31
C VAL A 167 -3.04 7.61 5.79
N CYS A 168 -2.06 7.28 4.96
CA CYS A 168 -2.21 7.32 3.50
C CYS A 168 -3.28 6.34 3.00
N TYR A 169 -3.40 5.17 3.62
CA TYR A 169 -4.42 4.17 3.29
C TYR A 169 -5.82 4.66 3.67
N THR A 170 -6.01 5.11 4.92
CA THR A 170 -7.31 5.61 5.43
C THR A 170 -7.81 6.84 4.68
N THR A 171 -6.90 7.70 4.22
CA THR A 171 -7.23 8.91 3.44
C THR A 171 -7.39 8.64 1.94
N GLY A 172 -7.15 7.42 1.46
CA GLY A 172 -7.19 7.07 0.04
C GLY A 172 -6.04 7.65 -0.78
N LEU A 173 -5.01 8.19 -0.14
CA LEU A 173 -3.81 8.69 -0.83
C LEU A 173 -3.01 7.57 -1.47
N LEU A 174 -2.88 6.44 -0.76
CA LEU A 174 -2.35 5.18 -1.29
C LEU A 174 -3.37 4.08 -1.03
N GLY A 175 -3.66 3.27 -2.03
CA GLY A 175 -4.53 2.11 -1.90
C GLY A 175 -3.79 0.87 -1.44
N GLY A 176 -4.50 -0.25 -1.36
CA GLY A 176 -3.93 -1.60 -1.33
C GLY A 176 -3.73 -2.17 -2.73
N GLN A 177 -3.18 -3.37 -2.80
CA GLN A 177 -3.14 -4.18 -4.01
C GLN A 177 -4.40 -5.05 -4.08
N SER A 178 -4.69 -5.63 -5.23
CA SER A 178 -5.88 -6.48 -5.43
C SER A 178 -5.87 -7.75 -4.56
N ASP A 179 -4.68 -8.14 -4.07
CA ASP A 179 -4.48 -9.27 -3.15
C ASP A 179 -4.67 -8.90 -1.67
N GLY A 180 -5.09 -7.68 -1.37
CA GLY A 180 -5.23 -7.17 -0.01
C GLY A 180 -3.92 -6.80 0.66
N SER A 181 -2.78 -6.88 -0.03
CA SER A 181 -1.49 -6.41 0.47
C SER A 181 -1.29 -4.91 0.24
N PHE A 182 -0.35 -4.31 0.95
CA PHE A 182 0.14 -2.97 0.66
C PHE A 182 1.38 -2.99 -0.24
N GLY A 183 2.20 -4.04 -0.16
CA GLY A 183 3.46 -4.15 -0.88
C GLY A 183 4.52 -3.13 -0.43
N PRO A 184 4.87 -3.03 0.87
CA PRO A 184 5.65 -1.91 1.41
C PRO A 184 7.03 -1.76 0.78
N LYS A 185 7.64 -2.84 0.34
CA LYS A 185 8.99 -2.86 -0.24
C LYS A 185 9.00 -2.76 -1.77
N ASN A 186 7.82 -2.82 -2.41
CA ASN A 186 7.72 -2.70 -3.86
C ASN A 186 8.19 -1.33 -4.32
N PRO A 187 8.99 -1.23 -5.39
CA PRO A 187 9.38 0.05 -5.95
C PRO A 187 8.17 0.75 -6.57
N MET A 188 8.00 2.02 -6.27
CA MET A 188 6.98 2.83 -6.94
C MET A 188 7.44 3.23 -8.33
N ASN A 189 6.52 3.25 -9.30
CA ASN A 189 6.82 3.69 -10.65
C ASN A 189 6.42 5.15 -10.91
N ARG A 190 6.82 5.70 -12.08
CA ARG A 190 6.59 7.10 -12.43
C ARG A 190 5.11 7.46 -12.56
N ALA A 191 4.29 6.56 -13.11
CA ALA A 191 2.84 6.77 -13.20
C ALA A 191 2.20 6.84 -11.83
N GLN A 192 2.54 5.92 -10.93
CA GLN A 192 2.07 5.94 -9.54
C GLN A 192 2.52 7.21 -8.83
N GLY A 193 3.73 7.71 -9.08
CA GLY A 193 4.19 9.00 -8.56
C GLY A 193 3.27 10.17 -8.93
N CYS A 194 2.83 10.24 -10.18
CA CYS A 194 1.85 11.25 -10.63
C CYS A 194 0.50 11.11 -9.92
N VAL A 195 0.00 9.89 -9.81
CA VAL A 195 -1.28 9.61 -9.15
C VAL A 195 -1.28 10.07 -7.70
N VAL A 196 -0.25 9.70 -6.92
CA VAL A 196 -0.21 10.04 -5.50
C VAL A 196 0.00 11.54 -5.26
N ILE A 197 0.77 12.23 -6.11
CA ILE A 197 0.92 13.69 -6.02
C ILE A 197 -0.43 14.39 -6.26
N ASN A 198 -1.17 14.00 -7.27
CA ASN A 198 -2.48 14.58 -7.55
C ASN A 198 -3.47 14.30 -6.42
N ARG A 199 -3.53 13.06 -5.90
CA ARG A 199 -4.36 12.71 -4.75
C ARG A 199 -4.01 13.56 -3.52
N LEU A 200 -2.72 13.77 -3.26
CA LEU A 200 -2.26 14.59 -2.15
C LEU A 200 -2.67 16.06 -2.31
N ARG A 201 -2.54 16.63 -3.52
CA ARG A 201 -3.01 17.99 -3.84
C ARG A 201 -4.52 18.13 -3.66
N ASP A 202 -5.28 17.17 -4.17
CA ASP A 202 -6.75 17.17 -4.06
C ASP A 202 -7.20 17.00 -2.61
N TYR A 203 -6.55 16.16 -1.83
CA TYR A 203 -6.82 16.00 -0.40
C TYR A 203 -6.62 17.32 0.37
N MET A 204 -5.52 18.03 0.13
CA MET A 204 -5.25 19.31 0.78
C MET A 204 -6.15 20.42 0.27
N GLY A 205 -6.50 20.45 -1.01
CA GLY A 205 -7.40 21.44 -1.61
C GLY A 205 -8.84 21.35 -1.12
N ASN A 206 -9.30 20.14 -0.79
CA ASN A 206 -10.65 19.89 -0.27
C ASN A 206 -10.77 20.04 1.25
N SER A 207 -9.82 20.70 1.91
CA SER A 207 -9.82 20.94 3.37
C SER A 207 -9.95 19.67 4.22
N GLY A 208 -9.51 18.53 3.71
CA GLY A 208 -9.55 17.24 4.40
C GLY A 208 -10.96 16.67 4.62
N THR A 209 -11.97 17.14 3.90
CA THR A 209 -13.31 16.56 3.86
C THR A 209 -13.33 15.43 2.82
N THR A 210 -12.69 14.31 3.12
CA THR A 210 -12.99 13.06 2.43
C THR A 210 -13.92 12.26 3.33
N THR A 211 -15.14 11.97 2.85
CA THR A 211 -15.83 10.74 3.25
C THR A 211 -14.83 9.60 3.11
N PRO A 212 -14.81 8.59 4.00
CA PRO A 212 -14.04 7.39 3.79
C PRO A 212 -14.44 6.81 2.43
N VAL A 213 -13.68 7.10 1.41
CA VAL A 213 -13.78 6.41 0.13
C VAL A 213 -13.07 5.10 0.38
N GLU A 214 -13.72 3.99 0.06
CA GLU A 214 -13.05 2.70 -0.01
C GLU A 214 -11.71 2.92 -0.71
N PRO A 215 -10.57 2.55 -0.10
CA PRO A 215 -9.26 2.90 -0.65
C PRO A 215 -9.20 2.39 -2.09
N PRO A 216 -8.86 3.25 -3.07
CA PRO A 216 -8.80 2.80 -4.44
C PRO A 216 -7.78 1.68 -4.52
N VAL A 217 -8.19 0.55 -5.09
CA VAL A 217 -7.25 -0.49 -5.48
C VAL A 217 -6.33 0.14 -6.52
N ASP A 218 -5.03 0.20 -6.24
CA ASP A 218 -4.11 0.71 -7.25
C ASP A 218 -4.15 -0.23 -8.46
N PRO A 219 -4.19 0.32 -9.69
CA PRO A 219 -4.32 -0.49 -10.88
C PRO A 219 -3.23 -1.56 -10.94
N VAL A 220 -3.66 -2.79 -11.13
CA VAL A 220 -2.79 -3.98 -11.18
C VAL A 220 -1.83 -3.83 -12.36
N ASP A 221 -0.54 -3.94 -12.09
CA ASP A 221 0.45 -4.19 -13.15
C ASP A 221 0.15 -5.58 -13.74
N PRO A 222 -0.10 -5.72 -15.05
CA PRO A 222 -0.40 -7.02 -15.66
C PRO A 222 0.72 -8.07 -15.50
N SER A 223 1.86 -7.71 -14.95
CA SER A 223 2.98 -8.61 -14.63
C SER A 223 2.94 -9.19 -13.20
N GLU A 224 1.96 -8.80 -12.35
CA GLU A 224 1.84 -9.34 -10.99
C GLU A 224 1.17 -10.73 -10.98
N PRO A 225 1.56 -11.62 -10.04
CA PRO A 225 0.95 -12.95 -9.91
C PRO A 225 -0.54 -12.85 -9.58
N THR A 226 -1.34 -13.66 -10.24
CA THR A 226 -2.80 -13.70 -10.07
C THR A 226 -3.19 -14.04 -8.63
N THR A 227 -4.11 -13.26 -8.07
CA THR A 227 -4.73 -13.51 -6.77
C THR A 227 -5.39 -14.89 -6.75
N PRO A 228 -5.16 -15.73 -5.73
CA PRO A 228 -5.86 -17.01 -5.59
C PRO A 228 -7.36 -16.78 -5.46
N THR A 229 -8.14 -17.66 -6.07
CA THR A 229 -9.60 -17.62 -5.94
C THR A 229 -9.99 -17.94 -4.50
N VAL A 230 -10.84 -17.11 -3.88
CA VAL A 230 -11.40 -17.43 -2.56
C VAL A 230 -12.23 -18.69 -2.67
N THR A 231 -11.86 -19.70 -1.89
CA THR A 231 -12.49 -21.03 -1.86
C THR A 231 -13.02 -21.31 -0.46
N GLU A 232 -14.23 -21.84 -0.38
CA GLU A 232 -14.75 -22.32 0.89
C GLU A 232 -14.03 -23.63 1.27
N LEU A 233 -13.34 -23.61 2.41
CA LEU A 233 -12.70 -24.81 2.94
C LEU A 233 -13.74 -25.74 3.57
N PRO A 234 -13.51 -27.07 3.56
CA PRO A 234 -14.33 -27.98 4.31
C PRO A 234 -14.35 -27.59 5.78
N ALA A 235 -15.51 -27.63 6.41
CA ALA A 235 -15.63 -27.27 7.82
C ALA A 235 -14.70 -28.11 8.71
N PHE A 236 -14.00 -27.45 9.65
CA PHE A 236 -13.12 -28.08 10.63
C PHE A 236 -13.94 -28.77 11.73
N LYS A 237 -14.65 -29.84 11.37
CA LYS A 237 -15.55 -30.60 12.26
C LYS A 237 -15.52 -32.08 11.94
N LEU A 238 -15.85 -32.90 12.95
CA LEU A 238 -16.09 -34.32 12.75
C LEU A 238 -17.40 -34.55 11.97
N GLU A 239 -17.33 -35.41 10.95
CA GLU A 239 -18.50 -35.92 10.27
C GLU A 239 -19.02 -37.20 10.96
N ALA A 240 -20.27 -37.60 10.65
CA ALA A 240 -20.89 -38.73 11.30
C ALA A 240 -20.09 -40.02 11.06
N GLY A 241 -19.60 -40.65 12.12
CA GLY A 241 -18.80 -41.86 12.09
C GLY A 241 -17.30 -41.66 11.82
N GLU A 242 -16.87 -40.42 11.70
CA GLU A 242 -15.46 -40.04 11.49
C GLU A 242 -14.75 -39.89 12.83
N ASN A 243 -13.53 -40.41 12.94
CA ASN A 243 -12.64 -40.08 14.05
C ASN A 243 -11.76 -38.88 13.70
N VAL A 244 -11.05 -38.34 14.69
CA VAL A 244 -10.24 -37.13 14.51
C VAL A 244 -9.13 -37.31 13.47
N GLN A 245 -8.52 -38.49 13.40
CA GLN A 245 -7.50 -38.77 12.37
C GLN A 245 -8.08 -38.78 10.95
N GLN A 246 -9.28 -39.29 10.77
CA GLN A 246 -9.99 -39.30 9.48
C GLN A 246 -10.38 -37.89 9.08
N MET A 247 -10.87 -37.07 10.05
CA MET A 247 -11.14 -35.64 9.84
C MET A 247 -9.88 -34.92 9.35
N MET A 248 -8.76 -35.08 10.05
CA MET A 248 -7.51 -34.41 9.65
C MET A 248 -7.02 -34.85 8.29
N ASN A 249 -7.11 -36.14 7.96
CA ASN A 249 -6.76 -36.61 6.62
C ASN A 249 -7.66 -36.02 5.53
N ARG A 250 -8.95 -35.86 5.79
CA ARG A 250 -9.90 -35.24 4.87
C ARG A 250 -9.60 -33.75 4.68
N LEU A 251 -9.36 -33.04 5.77
CA LEU A 251 -9.04 -31.62 5.74
C LEU A 251 -7.72 -31.37 5.00
N ASN A 252 -6.69 -32.16 5.32
CA ASN A 252 -5.39 -32.06 4.66
C ASN A 252 -5.50 -32.32 3.13
N ALA A 253 -6.26 -33.33 2.73
CA ALA A 253 -6.46 -33.63 1.30
C ALA A 253 -7.20 -32.52 0.53
N ALA A 254 -7.96 -31.68 1.23
CA ALA A 254 -8.72 -30.58 0.66
C ALA A 254 -8.03 -29.20 0.83
N THR A 255 -6.98 -29.13 1.65
CA THR A 255 -6.25 -27.88 1.89
C THR A 255 -5.26 -27.61 0.76
N PRO A 256 -5.33 -26.46 0.09
CA PRO A 256 -4.38 -26.15 -0.97
C PRO A 256 -2.97 -25.90 -0.41
N ALA A 257 -1.96 -26.04 -1.26
CA ALA A 257 -0.59 -25.68 -0.95
C ALA A 257 -0.50 -24.18 -0.57
N TYR A 258 0.49 -23.85 0.28
CA TYR A 258 0.74 -22.47 0.70
C TYR A 258 0.92 -21.53 -0.49
N THR A 259 0.24 -20.41 -0.41
CA THR A 259 0.43 -19.29 -1.32
C THR A 259 0.87 -18.06 -0.51
N ALA A 260 1.98 -17.44 -0.88
CA ALA A 260 2.54 -16.31 -0.14
C ALA A 260 1.52 -15.16 -0.02
N GLY A 261 1.29 -14.69 1.22
CA GLY A 261 0.35 -13.62 1.50
C GLY A 261 -1.10 -14.05 1.68
N TYR A 262 -1.44 -15.32 1.47
CA TYR A 262 -2.82 -15.82 1.54
C TYR A 262 -2.98 -16.98 2.51
N LEU A 263 -4.16 -17.05 3.12
CA LEU A 263 -4.64 -18.23 3.84
C LEU A 263 -5.07 -19.32 2.85
N SER A 264 -5.19 -20.54 3.33
CA SER A 264 -5.59 -21.69 2.52
C SER A 264 -6.95 -21.52 1.81
N ASN A 265 -7.85 -20.70 2.34
CA ASN A 265 -9.13 -20.36 1.71
C ASN A 265 -9.03 -19.23 0.65
N GLY A 266 -7.83 -18.76 0.33
CA GLY A 266 -7.60 -17.68 -0.62
C GLY A 266 -7.83 -16.26 -0.06
N LYS A 267 -8.24 -16.12 1.21
CA LYS A 267 -8.32 -14.80 1.85
C LYS A 267 -6.91 -14.31 2.22
N PRO A 268 -6.62 -13.01 2.21
CA PRO A 268 -5.33 -12.47 2.66
C PRO A 268 -4.98 -12.88 4.10
N ILE A 269 -3.69 -13.06 4.40
CA ILE A 269 -3.22 -13.32 5.77
C ILE A 269 -3.41 -12.07 6.63
N MET A 270 -4.54 -12.02 7.34
CA MET A 270 -4.89 -10.95 8.28
C MET A 270 -5.38 -11.57 9.58
N GLU A 271 -5.12 -10.90 10.70
CA GLU A 271 -5.56 -11.36 12.02
C GLU A 271 -7.07 -11.67 12.06
N ALA A 272 -7.89 -10.79 11.47
CA ALA A 272 -9.33 -10.98 11.39
C ALA A 272 -9.73 -12.24 10.62
N ASN A 273 -9.08 -12.52 9.50
CA ASN A 273 -9.36 -13.72 8.69
C ASN A 273 -8.86 -15.00 9.38
N ILE A 274 -7.71 -14.94 10.06
CA ILE A 274 -7.19 -16.04 10.88
C ILE A 274 -8.16 -16.30 12.04
N GLN A 275 -8.60 -15.24 12.73
CA GLN A 275 -9.52 -15.35 13.85
C GLN A 275 -10.88 -15.92 13.42
N GLU A 276 -11.37 -15.57 12.24
CA GLU A 276 -12.60 -16.13 11.65
C GLU A 276 -12.49 -17.66 11.49
N ILE A 277 -11.37 -18.15 10.92
CA ILE A 277 -11.14 -19.59 10.74
C ILE A 277 -11.00 -20.27 12.12
N LEU A 278 -10.26 -19.68 13.05
CA LEU A 278 -10.08 -20.21 14.40
C LEU A 278 -11.41 -20.28 15.15
N ASN A 279 -12.25 -19.25 15.05
CA ASN A 279 -13.58 -19.25 15.70
C ASN A 279 -14.48 -20.32 15.08
N SER A 280 -14.51 -20.45 13.76
CA SER A 280 -15.27 -21.50 13.10
C SER A 280 -14.81 -22.90 13.50
N ALA A 281 -13.50 -23.13 13.56
CA ALA A 281 -12.93 -24.39 14.05
C ALA A 281 -13.31 -24.65 15.51
N ARG A 282 -13.24 -23.65 16.38
CA ARG A 282 -13.60 -23.74 17.80
C ARG A 282 -15.09 -24.06 18.02
N GLU A 283 -15.98 -23.41 17.27
CA GLU A 283 -17.41 -23.66 17.32
C GLU A 283 -17.77 -25.08 16.84
N SER A 284 -17.01 -25.57 15.87
CA SER A 284 -17.22 -26.90 15.28
C SER A 284 -16.62 -28.05 16.09
N MET A 285 -15.73 -27.72 17.05
CA MET A 285 -15.06 -28.66 17.95
C MET A 285 -15.37 -28.31 19.41
N PRO A 286 -16.56 -28.67 19.91
CA PRO A 286 -16.97 -28.33 21.28
C PRO A 286 -16.04 -28.93 22.32
N GLU A 287 -15.95 -28.27 23.48
CA GLU A 287 -15.14 -28.71 24.62
C GLU A 287 -15.46 -30.16 25.01
N GLY A 288 -14.42 -30.96 25.27
CA GLY A 288 -14.53 -32.36 25.69
C GLY A 288 -14.28 -33.37 24.57
N ILE A 289 -14.13 -32.94 23.30
CA ILE A 289 -13.60 -33.83 22.25
C ILE A 289 -12.13 -34.09 22.58
N ARG A 290 -11.81 -35.34 22.83
CA ARG A 290 -10.43 -35.76 23.05
C ARG A 290 -9.73 -36.04 21.75
N TRP A 291 -8.64 -35.36 21.51
CA TRP A 291 -7.61 -35.78 20.60
C TRP A 291 -6.95 -37.01 21.23
N ASP A 292 -7.03 -38.21 20.60
CA ASP A 292 -6.38 -39.37 21.17
C ASP A 292 -4.86 -39.28 20.98
N THR A 293 -4.13 -39.97 21.87
CA THR A 293 -2.66 -39.95 21.88
C THR A 293 -2.05 -40.72 20.70
N ASP A 294 -2.86 -41.47 19.95
CA ASP A 294 -2.43 -42.30 18.82
C ASP A 294 -2.69 -41.61 17.47
N SER A 295 -3.40 -40.48 17.47
CA SER A 295 -3.61 -39.69 16.25
C SER A 295 -2.32 -39.00 15.85
N PHE A 296 -1.92 -39.23 14.61
CA PHE A 296 -0.68 -38.69 14.04
C PHE A 296 -0.99 -37.84 12.81
N TYR A 297 -0.55 -36.58 12.80
CA TYR A 297 -0.56 -35.72 11.64
C TYR A 297 0.87 -35.59 11.10
N ASN A 298 1.07 -36.01 9.86
CA ASN A 298 2.37 -35.90 9.23
C ASN A 298 2.53 -34.52 8.63
N TYR A 299 3.19 -33.63 9.37
CA TYR A 299 3.52 -32.29 8.91
C TYR A 299 4.72 -32.38 7.97
N ASN A 300 4.52 -32.10 6.70
CA ASN A 300 5.56 -32.24 5.67
C ASN A 300 6.66 -31.18 5.75
N SER A 301 6.50 -30.15 6.58
CA SER A 301 7.55 -29.16 6.74
C SER A 301 8.74 -29.70 7.55
N PRO A 302 9.97 -29.72 7.00
CA PRO A 302 11.15 -30.21 7.71
C PRO A 302 11.54 -29.34 8.92
N LYS A 303 10.78 -28.31 9.24
CA LYS A 303 11.10 -27.29 10.26
C LYS A 303 10.29 -27.39 11.54
N LEU A 304 9.24 -28.20 11.57
CA LEU A 304 8.42 -28.44 12.74
C LEU A 304 8.39 -29.93 13.11
N PHE A 305 7.88 -30.22 14.27
CA PHE A 305 7.92 -31.54 14.89
C PHE A 305 6.92 -32.47 14.24
N SER A 306 7.35 -33.67 13.87
CA SER A 306 6.45 -34.79 13.79
C SER A 306 6.26 -35.37 15.19
N GLY A 307 5.04 -35.44 15.69
CA GLY A 307 4.76 -36.01 16.99
C GLY A 307 3.28 -36.35 17.15
N PRO A 308 2.95 -37.34 17.98
CA PRO A 308 1.57 -37.69 18.26
C PRO A 308 0.88 -36.63 19.13
N ALA A 309 -0.44 -36.68 19.21
CA ALA A 309 -1.29 -35.92 20.11
C ALA A 309 -1.40 -34.41 19.80
N CYS A 310 -1.27 -33.56 20.81
CA CYS A 310 -1.53 -32.12 20.70
C CYS A 310 -0.69 -31.40 19.64
N SER A 311 0.55 -31.83 19.41
CA SER A 311 1.40 -31.26 18.35
C SER A 311 0.87 -31.55 16.96
N SER A 312 0.34 -32.74 16.72
CA SER A 312 -0.30 -33.09 15.45
C SER A 312 -1.54 -32.24 15.17
N PHE A 313 -2.36 -32.00 16.19
CA PHE A 313 -3.52 -31.12 16.05
C PHE A 313 -3.12 -29.69 15.72
N ALA A 314 -2.15 -29.12 16.43
CA ALA A 314 -1.66 -27.77 16.20
C ALA A 314 -1.05 -27.60 14.80
N CYS A 315 -0.29 -28.60 14.33
CA CYS A 315 0.28 -28.60 12.98
C CYS A 315 -0.81 -28.71 11.91
N GLY A 316 -1.78 -29.62 12.11
CA GLY A 316 -2.89 -29.77 11.16
C GLY A 316 -3.78 -28.54 11.08
N LEU A 317 -4.03 -27.87 12.20
CA LEU A 317 -4.75 -26.60 12.21
C LEU A 317 -3.95 -25.49 11.52
N SER A 318 -2.63 -25.47 11.70
CA SER A 318 -1.75 -24.52 11.01
C SER A 318 -1.81 -24.72 9.49
N ASP A 319 -1.69 -25.96 9.00
CA ASP A 319 -1.81 -26.26 7.58
C ASP A 319 -3.21 -25.90 7.04
N TYR A 320 -4.25 -26.21 7.80
CA TYR A 320 -5.62 -25.82 7.43
C TYR A 320 -5.81 -24.31 7.28
N ILE A 321 -5.13 -23.52 8.08
CA ILE A 321 -5.21 -22.04 8.07
C ILE A 321 -4.34 -21.45 6.96
N PHE A 322 -3.08 -21.87 6.87
CA PHE A 322 -2.07 -21.20 6.05
C PHE A 322 -1.74 -21.95 4.74
N GLY A 323 -2.23 -23.17 4.56
CA GLY A 323 -1.87 -24.05 3.45
C GLY A 323 -0.71 -24.98 3.79
N GLU A 324 -0.62 -26.10 3.07
CA GLU A 324 0.51 -27.04 3.20
C GLU A 324 1.83 -26.33 2.87
N ASP A 325 2.88 -26.69 3.60
CA ASP A 325 4.25 -26.16 3.43
C ASP A 325 4.41 -24.67 3.69
N ALA A 326 3.49 -24.02 4.42
CA ALA A 326 3.65 -22.65 4.85
C ALA A 326 5.00 -22.44 5.59
N PRO A 327 5.80 -21.41 5.26
CA PRO A 327 7.08 -21.18 5.89
C PRO A 327 6.90 -20.84 7.37
N VAL A 328 7.67 -21.49 8.24
CA VAL A 328 7.61 -21.34 9.69
C VAL A 328 8.86 -20.63 10.21
N THR A 329 8.66 -19.58 10.98
CA THR A 329 9.73 -18.88 11.68
C THR A 329 9.65 -19.18 13.17
N LYS A 330 10.75 -19.68 13.75
CA LYS A 330 10.85 -19.90 15.21
C LYS A 330 11.37 -18.65 15.89
N HIS A 331 10.68 -18.22 16.96
CA HIS A 331 11.18 -17.17 17.85
C HIS A 331 10.95 -17.56 19.31
N GLN A 332 11.71 -16.97 20.22
CA GLN A 332 11.65 -17.25 21.66
C GLN A 332 11.06 -16.10 22.47
N ASN A 333 10.56 -15.07 21.80
CA ASN A 333 10.00 -13.89 22.46
C ASN A 333 8.48 -13.95 22.45
N PHE A 334 7.88 -14.10 23.63
CA PHE A 334 6.42 -14.13 23.81
C PHE A 334 5.75 -12.81 23.42
N ASP A 335 6.45 -11.67 23.52
CA ASP A 335 5.92 -10.36 23.12
C ASP A 335 5.73 -10.23 21.60
N GLN A 336 6.24 -11.19 20.83
CA GLN A 336 6.12 -11.24 19.37
C GLN A 336 5.04 -12.22 18.88
N LEU A 337 4.32 -12.88 19.80
CA LEU A 337 3.25 -13.79 19.45
C LEU A 337 2.13 -13.07 18.72
N LYS A 338 1.60 -13.74 17.69
CA LYS A 338 0.51 -13.28 16.85
C LYS A 338 -0.62 -14.30 16.85
N VAL A 339 -1.81 -13.87 16.48
CA VAL A 339 -2.91 -14.79 16.23
C VAL A 339 -2.52 -15.76 15.11
N GLY A 340 -2.70 -17.05 15.38
CA GLY A 340 -2.28 -18.15 14.49
C GLY A 340 -0.91 -18.76 14.79
N ASP A 341 -0.10 -18.14 15.68
CA ASP A 341 1.17 -18.74 16.09
C ASP A 341 0.95 -20.01 16.92
N VAL A 342 1.74 -21.05 16.62
CA VAL A 342 1.78 -22.25 17.41
C VAL A 342 2.82 -22.13 18.50
N VAL A 343 2.36 -22.16 19.76
CA VAL A 343 3.22 -22.05 20.94
C VAL A 343 3.60 -23.43 21.44
N TRP A 344 4.90 -23.72 21.50
CA TRP A 344 5.41 -24.94 22.11
C TRP A 344 6.17 -24.62 23.40
N MET A 345 5.67 -25.13 24.52
CA MET A 345 6.32 -25.00 25.82
C MET A 345 6.97 -26.31 26.23
N LYS A 346 8.27 -26.26 26.50
CA LYS A 346 8.99 -27.38 27.06
C LYS A 346 8.74 -27.42 28.57
N ASN A 347 8.05 -28.45 29.08
CA ASN A 347 7.99 -28.66 30.50
C ASN A 347 9.40 -28.96 31.02
N SER A 348 9.89 -28.14 31.93
CA SER A 348 11.06 -28.45 32.76
C SER A 348 10.58 -29.38 33.86
N THR A 349 10.63 -30.71 33.61
CA THR A 349 10.65 -31.71 34.70
C THR A 349 12.08 -32.01 35.02
#